data_9854307f32214896a80d1478c714e40f
#
_entry.id   9854307f32214896a80d1478c714e40f
#
_cell.length_a   1.000
_cell.length_b   1.000
_cell.length_c   1.000
_cell.angle_alpha   90.00
_cell.angle_beta   90.00
_cell.angle_gamma   90.00
#
_symmetry.space_group_name_H-M   'P 1'
#
loop_
_entity.id
_entity.type
_entity.pdbx_description
1 polymer ?
#
loop_
_entity_poly.entity_id
_entity_poly.type
_entity_poly.pdbx_seq_one_letter_code
_entity_poly.pdbx_strand_id
1 'polypeptide(L)'
;MQNRRDFLKTAAFAAIGSGLSLQGAFAGEKAPVSFAINQLGLGAKMKLRFFPYELKLKHVFTVATYSRTTTPDVQVEIEYDGVIGYGEASMPPYLGQTVDSVMGFLKKVDLEQFDDPFRLEDILAYVDGLTPGDTAAKAAIDIALHDLVGKLLGAPWYRICLLYTSDAADDK
;
A
#
# COMPACT_ATOMS: atom_id res chain seq x y z
N MET A 1 27.44 11.28 15.91
CA MET A 1 26.35 10.50 15.31
C MET A 1 25.36 11.48 14.70
N GLN A 2 25.33 11.61 13.39
CA GLN A 2 24.40 12.51 12.68
C GLN A 2 23.01 11.89 12.68
N ASN A 3 22.01 12.63 13.12
CA ASN A 3 20.65 12.19 13.24
C ASN A 3 20.01 12.09 11.83
N ARG A 4 19.18 11.07 11.58
CA ARG A 4 18.50 10.85 10.28
C ARG A 4 17.74 12.08 9.76
N ARG A 5 17.23 12.91 10.66
CA ARG A 5 16.54 14.18 10.30
C ARG A 5 17.50 15.22 9.70
N ASP A 6 18.75 15.24 10.12
CA ASP A 6 19.74 16.20 9.63
C ASP A 6 20.27 15.79 8.26
N PHE A 7 20.36 14.49 7.98
CA PHE A 7 20.72 13.97 6.66
C PHE A 7 19.68 14.36 5.59
N LEU A 8 18.38 14.25 5.89
CA LEU A 8 17.32 14.63 4.96
C LEU A 8 17.26 16.14 4.70
N LYS A 9 17.55 16.96 5.72
CA LYS A 9 17.64 18.43 5.55
C LYS A 9 18.85 18.85 4.70
N THR A 10 19.97 18.16 4.85
CA THR A 10 21.18 18.47 4.08
C THR A 10 21.06 18.05 2.61
N ALA A 11 20.36 16.93 2.34
CA ALA A 11 20.08 16.50 0.98
C ALA A 11 19.12 17.45 0.23
N ALA A 12 18.14 18.05 0.94
CA ALA A 12 17.21 19.00 0.34
C ALA A 12 17.82 20.36 0.00
N PHE A 13 18.86 20.80 0.74
CA PHE A 13 19.51 22.10 0.51
C PHE A 13 20.60 22.09 -0.59
N ALA A 14 21.15 20.94 -0.92
CA ALA A 14 22.16 20.81 -1.97
C ALA A 14 21.60 20.90 -3.41
N ALA A 15 20.30 20.82 -3.58
CA ALA A 15 19.66 20.83 -4.89
C ALA A 15 19.24 22.22 -5.41
N ILE A 16 19.40 23.28 -4.63
CA ILE A 16 18.87 24.63 -4.99
C ILE A 16 19.98 25.59 -5.50
N GLY A 17 21.22 25.18 -5.54
CA GLY A 17 22.34 26.12 -5.67
C GLY A 17 23.29 26.00 -6.86
N SER A 18 23.02 25.25 -7.92
CA SER A 18 23.90 25.31 -9.09
C SER A 18 23.19 24.81 -10.35
N GLY A 19 22.83 25.73 -11.21
CA GLY A 19 22.52 25.46 -12.61
C GLY A 19 23.79 25.01 -13.35
N LEU A 20 24.20 23.77 -13.16
CA LEU A 20 25.23 23.11 -13.97
C LEU A 20 24.60 21.92 -14.68
N SER A 21 24.48 22.06 -16.00
CA SER A 21 24.17 20.96 -16.89
C SER A 21 25.32 19.94 -16.84
N LEU A 22 25.11 18.84 -16.16
CA LEU A 22 25.93 17.63 -16.30
C LEU A 22 25.38 16.79 -17.45
N GLN A 23 25.77 17.15 -18.68
CA GLN A 23 25.78 16.23 -19.81
C GLN A 23 27.11 15.48 -19.75
N GLY A 24 27.07 14.18 -19.52
CA GLY A 24 28.27 13.34 -19.67
C GLY A 24 28.14 11.98 -18.98
N ALA A 25 27.85 10.97 -19.79
CA ALA A 25 28.29 9.58 -19.67
C ALA A 25 27.74 8.72 -18.50
N PHE A 26 26.55 8.19 -18.67
CA PHE A 26 26.27 6.80 -18.33
C PHE A 26 25.35 6.22 -19.39
N ALA A 27 25.94 5.50 -20.36
CA ALA A 27 25.23 4.64 -21.28
C ALA A 27 24.74 3.40 -20.53
N GLY A 28 23.50 3.41 -20.15
CA GLY A 28 22.74 2.32 -19.57
C GLY A 28 21.31 2.80 -19.49
N GLU A 29 20.54 2.38 -20.47
CA GLU A 29 19.14 2.74 -20.70
C GLU A 29 18.25 2.32 -19.51
N LYS A 30 18.20 3.15 -18.48
CA LYS A 30 17.10 3.22 -17.53
C LYS A 30 16.62 4.66 -17.59
N ALA A 31 15.35 4.81 -17.96
CA ALA A 31 14.68 6.09 -17.98
C ALA A 31 15.08 6.91 -16.75
N PRO A 32 15.44 8.19 -16.90
CA PRO A 32 15.73 9.03 -15.75
C PRO A 32 14.47 9.02 -14.88
N VAL A 33 14.63 8.62 -13.63
CA VAL A 33 13.66 8.91 -12.61
C VAL A 33 13.65 10.42 -12.52
N SER A 34 12.79 11.03 -13.32
CA SER A 34 12.48 12.44 -13.26
C SER A 34 11.84 12.65 -11.89
N PHE A 35 12.63 12.91 -10.90
CA PHE A 35 12.21 13.48 -9.64
C PHE A 35 11.81 14.93 -9.96
N ALA A 36 10.71 15.08 -10.66
CA ALA A 36 10.02 16.34 -10.81
C ALA A 36 9.42 16.67 -9.44
N ILE A 37 10.22 17.34 -8.59
CA ILE A 37 9.77 17.95 -7.31
C ILE A 37 8.56 18.89 -7.53
N ASN A 38 8.23 19.22 -8.77
CA ASN A 38 7.09 20.06 -9.14
C ASN A 38 5.76 19.31 -9.31
N GLN A 39 5.71 18.02 -9.05
CA GLN A 39 4.47 17.24 -9.07
C GLN A 39 4.32 16.37 -7.81
N LEU A 40 4.79 16.83 -6.69
CA LEU A 40 4.18 16.46 -5.43
C LEU A 40 2.76 17.02 -5.51
N GLY A 41 1.80 16.16 -5.84
CA GLY A 41 0.43 16.50 -6.19
C GLY A 41 -0.28 17.31 -5.12
N LEU A 42 0.05 18.60 -5.06
CA LEU A 42 -0.73 19.57 -4.31
C LEU A 42 -2.11 19.62 -4.95
N GLY A 43 -3.00 18.73 -4.47
CA GLY A 43 -4.36 18.59 -4.95
C GLY A 43 -4.77 17.22 -5.48
N ALA A 44 -3.86 16.25 -5.61
CA ALA A 44 -4.26 14.89 -5.89
C ALA A 44 -5.02 14.31 -4.68
N LYS A 45 -6.13 13.62 -4.95
CA LYS A 45 -6.95 12.97 -3.93
C LYS A 45 -6.81 11.47 -4.06
N MET A 46 -6.79 10.78 -2.94
CA MET A 46 -6.84 9.32 -2.95
C MET A 46 -8.26 8.87 -3.31
N LYS A 47 -8.36 7.99 -4.31
CA LYS A 47 -9.62 7.40 -4.75
C LYS A 47 -9.67 5.95 -4.37
N LEU A 48 -10.71 5.56 -3.65
CA LEU A 48 -10.98 4.19 -3.27
C LEU A 48 -11.93 3.53 -4.26
N ARG A 49 -11.54 2.37 -4.80
CA ARG A 49 -12.40 1.48 -5.60
C ARG A 49 -12.37 0.09 -4.99
N PHE A 50 -13.46 -0.65 -5.09
CA PHE A 50 -13.52 -2.00 -4.57
C PHE A 50 -14.54 -2.84 -5.34
N PHE A 51 -14.22 -4.12 -5.52
CA PHE A 51 -14.95 -5.04 -6.38
C PHE A 51 -15.06 -6.41 -5.70
N PRO A 52 -16.26 -6.98 -5.58
CA PRO A 52 -16.42 -8.36 -5.16
C PRO A 52 -16.00 -9.29 -6.29
N TYR A 53 -15.31 -10.36 -5.98
CA TYR A 53 -14.96 -11.40 -6.93
C TYR A 53 -14.88 -12.77 -6.26
N GLU A 54 -14.86 -13.83 -7.06
CA GLU A 54 -14.75 -15.20 -6.60
C GLU A 54 -13.51 -15.85 -7.20
N LEU A 55 -12.55 -16.23 -6.36
CA LEU A 55 -11.37 -16.95 -6.77
C LEU A 55 -11.66 -18.44 -6.93
N LYS A 56 -11.35 -19.00 -8.10
CA LYS A 56 -11.34 -20.45 -8.31
C LYS A 56 -9.99 -21.01 -7.86
N LEU A 57 -10.04 -21.92 -6.91
CA LEU A 57 -8.84 -22.57 -6.41
C LEU A 57 -8.32 -23.60 -7.41
N LYS A 58 -7.01 -23.64 -7.63
CA LYS A 58 -6.36 -24.65 -8.49
C LYS A 58 -6.58 -26.09 -7.97
N HIS A 59 -6.63 -26.24 -6.67
CA HIS A 59 -6.88 -27.49 -5.97
C HIS A 59 -7.93 -27.27 -4.89
N VAL A 60 -8.66 -28.32 -4.53
CA VAL A 60 -9.59 -28.28 -3.41
C VAL A 60 -8.81 -27.95 -2.14
N PHE A 61 -9.19 -26.87 -1.47
CA PHE A 61 -8.67 -26.54 -0.16
C PHE A 61 -9.51 -27.21 0.90
N THR A 62 -8.89 -28.09 1.68
CA THR A 62 -9.55 -28.88 2.73
C THR A 62 -8.88 -28.64 4.07
N VAL A 63 -9.68 -28.31 5.06
CA VAL A 63 -9.32 -28.26 6.48
C VAL A 63 -10.24 -29.19 7.25
N ALA A 64 -9.97 -29.39 8.55
CA ALA A 64 -10.73 -30.36 9.37
C ALA A 64 -12.25 -30.13 9.37
N THR A 65 -12.71 -28.91 9.17
CA THR A 65 -14.11 -28.50 9.32
C THR A 65 -14.85 -28.22 8.00
N TYR A 66 -14.12 -27.97 6.89
CA TYR A 66 -14.72 -27.69 5.59
C TYR A 66 -13.77 -27.91 4.42
N SER A 67 -14.36 -28.04 3.21
CA SER A 67 -13.64 -28.04 1.94
C SER A 67 -14.23 -27.00 1.02
N ARG A 68 -13.41 -26.36 0.20
CA ARG A 68 -13.85 -25.37 -0.80
C ARG A 68 -13.05 -25.47 -2.09
N THR A 69 -13.69 -25.14 -3.20
CA THR A 69 -13.09 -25.04 -4.53
C THR A 69 -13.01 -23.60 -5.01
N THR A 70 -13.76 -22.70 -4.35
CA THR A 70 -13.76 -21.26 -4.59
C THR A 70 -13.61 -20.52 -3.27
N THR A 71 -13.20 -19.26 -3.33
CA THR A 71 -13.20 -18.36 -2.17
C THR A 71 -13.73 -17.00 -2.59
N PRO A 72 -14.75 -16.49 -1.86
CA PRO A 72 -15.21 -15.12 -2.08
C PRO A 72 -14.18 -14.13 -1.52
N ASP A 73 -13.95 -13.08 -2.27
CA ASP A 73 -13.00 -12.02 -1.92
C ASP A 73 -13.52 -10.65 -2.38
N VAL A 74 -12.94 -9.58 -1.81
CA VAL A 74 -13.15 -8.21 -2.29
C VAL A 74 -11.80 -7.59 -2.58
N GLN A 75 -11.55 -7.25 -3.84
CA GLN A 75 -10.39 -6.48 -4.25
C GLN A 75 -10.59 -5.01 -3.90
N VAL A 76 -9.54 -4.40 -3.36
CA VAL A 76 -9.47 -2.98 -3.04
C VAL A 76 -8.37 -2.33 -3.86
N GLU A 77 -8.66 -1.18 -4.44
CA GLU A 77 -7.73 -0.35 -5.18
C GLU A 77 -7.73 1.06 -4.59
N ILE A 78 -6.55 1.59 -4.29
CA ILE A 78 -6.37 2.98 -3.88
C ILE A 78 -5.50 3.66 -4.94
N GLU A 79 -6.07 4.63 -5.63
CA GLU A 79 -5.39 5.41 -6.67
C GLU A 79 -4.96 6.76 -6.10
N TYR A 80 -3.70 7.14 -6.34
CA TYR A 80 -3.16 8.45 -6.05
C TYR A 80 -2.14 8.83 -7.12
N ASP A 81 -2.33 9.99 -7.75
CA ASP A 81 -1.44 10.53 -8.81
C ASP A 81 -1.12 9.51 -9.93
N GLY A 82 -2.14 8.75 -10.37
CA GLY A 82 -2.02 7.75 -11.43
C GLY A 82 -1.35 6.43 -11.00
N VAL A 83 -0.93 6.31 -9.73
CA VAL A 83 -0.41 5.06 -9.17
C VAL A 83 -1.52 4.35 -8.41
N ILE A 84 -1.63 3.03 -8.58
CA ILE A 84 -2.66 2.22 -7.93
C ILE A 84 -2.00 1.23 -6.97
N GLY A 85 -2.41 1.29 -5.71
CA GLY A 85 -2.14 0.27 -4.71
C GLY A 85 -3.28 -0.75 -4.65
N TYR A 86 -2.94 -2.03 -4.49
CA TYR A 86 -3.88 -3.13 -4.46
C TYR A 86 -3.92 -3.79 -3.09
N GLY A 87 -5.12 -4.13 -2.64
CA GLY A 87 -5.38 -4.89 -1.44
C GLY A 87 -6.50 -5.90 -1.65
N GLU A 88 -6.64 -6.84 -0.73
CA GLU A 88 -7.61 -7.92 -0.79
C GLU A 88 -8.23 -8.16 0.59
N ALA A 89 -9.56 -8.21 0.64
CA ALA A 89 -10.30 -8.61 1.82
C ALA A 89 -10.63 -10.10 1.73
N SER A 90 -9.82 -10.94 2.37
CA SER A 90 -10.09 -12.37 2.49
C SER A 90 -11.01 -12.64 3.67
N MET A 91 -12.04 -13.46 3.44
CA MET A 91 -13.12 -13.72 4.40
C MET A 91 -13.15 -15.20 4.77
N PRO A 92 -12.23 -15.69 5.59
CA PRO A 92 -12.30 -17.07 6.06
C PRO A 92 -13.55 -17.26 6.93
N PRO A 93 -14.22 -18.43 6.84
CA PRO A 93 -15.53 -18.66 7.49
C PRO A 93 -15.57 -18.40 8.99
N TYR A 94 -14.44 -18.58 9.68
CA TYR A 94 -14.37 -18.39 11.13
C TYR A 94 -14.41 -16.93 11.57
N LEU A 95 -14.19 -15.96 10.66
CA LEU A 95 -14.31 -14.53 10.97
C LEU A 95 -15.77 -14.04 10.93
N GLY A 96 -16.69 -14.82 10.35
CA GLY A 96 -18.09 -14.43 10.23
C GLY A 96 -18.35 -13.21 9.35
N GLN A 97 -17.36 -12.78 8.57
CA GLN A 97 -17.47 -11.66 7.63
C GLN A 97 -17.92 -12.16 6.26
N THR A 98 -18.68 -11.34 5.56
CA THR A 98 -19.22 -11.64 4.24
C THR A 98 -18.86 -10.56 3.24
N VAL A 99 -19.00 -10.85 1.94
CA VAL A 99 -18.83 -9.85 0.88
C VAL A 99 -19.67 -8.60 1.16
N ASP A 100 -20.94 -8.78 1.58
CA ASP A 100 -21.85 -7.66 1.87
C ASP A 100 -21.36 -6.83 3.07
N SER A 101 -20.85 -7.46 4.13
CA SER A 101 -20.33 -6.73 5.28
C SER A 101 -19.07 -5.92 4.92
N VAL A 102 -18.14 -6.51 4.17
CA VAL A 102 -16.94 -5.85 3.67
C VAL A 102 -17.29 -4.68 2.74
N MET A 103 -18.15 -4.92 1.76
CA MET A 103 -18.63 -3.86 0.85
C MET A 103 -19.37 -2.74 1.60
N GLY A 104 -20.15 -3.10 2.63
CA GLY A 104 -20.85 -2.15 3.49
C GLY A 104 -19.91 -1.27 4.30
N PHE A 105 -18.80 -1.82 4.79
CA PHE A 105 -17.74 -1.06 5.46
C PHE A 105 -17.01 -0.14 4.48
N LEU A 106 -16.54 -0.66 3.36
CA LEU A 106 -15.75 0.11 2.37
C LEU A 106 -16.50 1.32 1.82
N LYS A 107 -17.84 1.25 1.72
CA LYS A 107 -18.67 2.41 1.33
C LYS A 107 -18.65 3.56 2.32
N LYS A 108 -18.25 3.34 3.57
CA LYS A 108 -18.16 4.37 4.61
C LYS A 108 -16.80 5.08 4.61
N VAL A 109 -15.82 4.48 3.95
CA VAL A 109 -14.44 4.98 3.94
C VAL A 109 -14.32 6.11 2.94
N ASP A 110 -13.93 7.28 3.40
CA ASP A 110 -13.63 8.46 2.59
C ASP A 110 -12.12 8.75 2.67
N LEU A 111 -11.38 8.34 1.65
CA LEU A 111 -9.96 8.63 1.53
C LEU A 111 -9.66 9.98 0.84
N GLU A 112 -10.67 10.61 0.21
CA GLU A 112 -10.47 11.90 -0.46
C GLU A 112 -10.18 13.06 0.51
N GLN A 113 -10.46 12.87 1.82
CA GLN A 113 -10.10 13.82 2.86
C GLN A 113 -8.59 13.91 3.12
N PHE A 114 -7.81 12.91 2.68
CA PHE A 114 -6.36 12.88 2.83
C PHE A 114 -5.69 13.27 1.52
N ASP A 115 -4.74 14.16 1.59
CA ASP A 115 -3.95 14.68 0.46
C ASP A 115 -2.55 14.06 0.37
N ASP A 116 -2.15 13.27 1.37
CA ASP A 116 -0.83 12.66 1.46
C ASP A 116 -0.93 11.17 1.85
N PRO A 117 -0.65 10.22 0.94
CA PRO A 117 -0.69 8.80 1.22
C PRO A 117 0.41 8.31 2.18
N PHE A 118 1.44 9.14 2.44
CA PHE A 118 2.52 8.79 3.38
C PHE A 118 2.10 8.95 4.85
N ARG A 119 0.94 9.55 5.12
CA ARG A 119 0.35 9.63 6.46
C ARG A 119 -0.35 8.35 6.86
N LEU A 120 0.34 7.20 6.71
CA LEU A 120 -0.23 5.87 6.91
C LEU A 120 -0.91 5.72 8.28
N GLU A 121 -0.24 6.13 9.36
CA GLU A 121 -0.76 5.99 10.71
C GLU A 121 -2.07 6.76 10.91
N ASP A 122 -2.16 7.98 10.39
CA ASP A 122 -3.36 8.81 10.49
C ASP A 122 -4.52 8.22 9.67
N ILE A 123 -4.23 7.74 8.45
CA ILE A 123 -5.23 7.14 7.56
C ILE A 123 -5.75 5.84 8.18
N LEU A 124 -4.85 4.97 8.66
CA LEU A 124 -5.24 3.70 9.27
C LEU A 124 -5.99 3.92 10.59
N ALA A 125 -5.59 4.90 11.41
CA ALA A 125 -6.33 5.26 12.62
C ALA A 125 -7.76 5.75 12.31
N TYR A 126 -7.93 6.53 11.23
CA TYR A 126 -9.26 6.93 10.76
C TYR A 126 -10.09 5.71 10.34
N VAL A 127 -9.52 4.82 9.52
CA VAL A 127 -10.20 3.60 9.06
C VAL A 127 -10.61 2.70 10.24
N ASP A 128 -9.72 2.53 11.22
CA ASP A 128 -9.99 1.75 12.42
C ASP A 128 -11.09 2.34 13.28
N GLY A 129 -11.17 3.66 13.33
CA GLY A 129 -12.15 4.39 14.11
C GLY A 129 -13.58 4.38 13.56
N LEU A 130 -13.78 4.00 12.26
CA LEU A 130 -15.10 4.06 11.63
C LEU A 130 -16.12 3.12 12.27
N THR A 131 -15.75 1.87 12.48
CA THR A 131 -16.58 0.87 13.17
C THR A 131 -15.72 -0.18 13.87
N PRO A 132 -16.16 -0.74 14.99
CA PRO A 132 -15.54 -1.93 15.59
C PRO A 132 -15.66 -3.14 14.64
N GLY A 133 -14.67 -4.02 14.61
CA GLY A 133 -14.68 -5.20 13.75
C GLY A 133 -14.26 -4.88 12.31
N ASP A 134 -14.93 -5.49 11.34
CA ASP A 134 -14.68 -5.33 9.89
C ASP A 134 -13.19 -5.53 9.50
N THR A 135 -12.52 -6.46 10.17
CA THR A 135 -11.06 -6.64 10.09
C THR A 135 -10.58 -6.99 8.68
N ALA A 136 -11.36 -7.76 7.89
CA ALA A 136 -11.00 -8.08 6.52
C ALA A 136 -10.98 -6.84 5.61
N ALA A 137 -11.97 -5.96 5.76
CA ALA A 137 -12.04 -4.71 5.00
C ALA A 137 -10.91 -3.74 5.39
N LYS A 138 -10.63 -3.62 6.69
CA LYS A 138 -9.53 -2.81 7.22
C LYS A 138 -8.17 -3.31 6.73
N ALA A 139 -7.94 -4.61 6.78
CA ALA A 139 -6.72 -5.23 6.25
C ALA A 139 -6.55 -4.98 4.75
N ALA A 140 -7.63 -5.02 3.96
CA ALA A 140 -7.55 -4.73 2.53
C ALA A 140 -7.12 -3.29 2.25
N ILE A 141 -7.61 -2.31 3.03
CA ILE A 141 -7.18 -0.91 2.91
C ILE A 141 -5.71 -0.76 3.34
N ASP A 142 -5.33 -1.37 4.44
CA ASP A 142 -3.95 -1.36 4.94
C ASP A 142 -2.97 -1.91 3.89
N ILE A 143 -3.25 -3.08 3.33
CA ILE A 143 -2.44 -3.69 2.26
C ILE A 143 -2.36 -2.77 1.04
N ALA A 144 -3.50 -2.21 0.59
CA ALA A 144 -3.54 -1.33 -0.57
C ALA A 144 -2.74 -0.03 -0.36
N LEU A 145 -2.80 0.56 0.84
CA LEU A 145 -2.00 1.75 1.18
C LEU A 145 -0.51 1.45 1.19
N HIS A 146 -0.09 0.34 1.78
CA HIS A 146 1.30 -0.06 1.81
C HIS A 146 1.85 -0.38 0.40
N ASP A 147 1.05 -1.04 -0.44
CA ASP A 147 1.42 -1.29 -1.84
C ASP A 147 1.53 0.02 -2.63
N LEU A 148 0.59 0.95 -2.44
CA LEU A 148 0.62 2.28 -3.05
C LEU A 148 1.90 3.03 -2.67
N VAL A 149 2.20 3.13 -1.37
CA VAL A 149 3.38 3.83 -0.87
C VAL A 149 4.67 3.18 -1.35
N GLY A 150 4.74 1.84 -1.36
CA GLY A 150 5.88 1.12 -1.93
C GLY A 150 6.12 1.44 -3.40
N LYS A 151 5.05 1.53 -4.20
CA LYS A 151 5.11 1.92 -5.62
C LYS A 151 5.53 3.38 -5.81
N LEU A 152 5.00 4.30 -5.01
CA LEU A 152 5.40 5.71 -5.04
C LEU A 152 6.87 5.91 -4.68
N LEU A 153 7.41 5.09 -3.76
CA LEU A 153 8.82 5.10 -3.37
C LEU A 153 9.72 4.32 -4.35
N GLY A 154 9.14 3.60 -5.32
CA GLY A 154 9.89 2.73 -6.23
C GLY A 154 10.58 1.56 -5.53
N ALA A 155 10.08 1.12 -4.37
CA ALA A 155 10.66 0.06 -3.57
C ALA A 155 9.56 -0.88 -3.02
N PRO A 156 9.74 -2.21 -3.08
CA PRO A 156 8.80 -3.14 -2.47
C PRO A 156 8.81 -2.96 -0.95
N TRP A 157 7.62 -3.12 -0.33
CA TRP A 157 7.43 -2.81 1.08
C TRP A 157 8.37 -3.57 2.02
N TYR A 158 8.69 -4.83 1.72
CA TYR A 158 9.62 -5.61 2.54
C TYR A 158 11.03 -4.99 2.63
N ARG A 159 11.45 -4.21 1.64
CA ARG A 159 12.72 -3.46 1.70
C ARG A 159 12.62 -2.20 2.54
N ILE A 160 11.42 -1.68 2.72
CA ILE A 160 11.19 -0.47 3.52
C ILE A 160 11.11 -0.82 5.00
N CYS A 161 10.39 -1.89 5.36
CA CYS A 161 10.12 -2.25 6.75
C CYS A 161 10.99 -3.40 7.28
N LEU A 162 11.46 -4.31 6.41
CA LEU A 162 12.25 -5.47 6.81
C LEU A 162 13.64 -5.39 6.21
N LEU A 163 14.63 -5.16 7.07
CA LEU A 163 16.04 -5.18 6.69
C LEU A 163 16.61 -6.61 6.61
N TYR A 164 15.90 -7.59 7.16
CA TYR A 164 16.29 -9.00 7.13
C TYR A 164 15.03 -9.88 7.03
N THR A 165 15.18 -11.01 6.38
CA THR A 165 14.20 -12.07 6.43
C THR A 165 14.39 -12.84 7.74
N SER A 166 13.30 -13.15 8.42
CA SER A 166 13.35 -13.93 9.65
C SER A 166 14.04 -15.28 9.40
N ASP A 167 15.06 -15.53 10.15
CA ASP A 167 15.92 -16.72 10.12
C ASP A 167 15.38 -17.87 10.97
N ALA A 168 14.07 -17.87 11.20
CA ALA A 168 13.42 -18.87 12.04
C ALA A 168 13.63 -20.34 11.58
N ALA A 169 14.21 -20.55 10.39
CA ALA A 169 14.57 -21.86 9.87
C ALA A 169 16.00 -22.28 10.21
N ASP A 170 16.86 -21.36 10.64
CA ASP A 170 18.29 -21.63 10.90
C ASP A 170 18.61 -21.89 12.38
N ASP A 171 17.66 -21.76 13.28
CA ASP A 171 17.78 -22.19 14.68
C ASP A 171 17.68 -23.73 14.78
N LYS A 172 18.77 -24.43 14.38
CA LYS A 172 18.97 -25.83 14.64
C LYS A 172 20.14 -26.06 15.59
#